data_4d2c6a315d706ded865ee6bff9941ea7
#
_entry.id   4d2c6a315d706ded865ee6bff9941ea7
#
_cell.length_a   1.000
_cell.length_b   1.000
_cell.length_c   1.000
_cell.angle_alpha   90.00
_cell.angle_beta   90.00
_cell.angle_gamma   90.00
#
_symmetry.space_group_name_H-M   'P 1'
#
loop_
_entity.id
_entity.type
_entity.pdbx_description
1 polymer ?
#
loop_
_entity_poly.entity_id
_entity_poly.type
_entity_poly.pdbx_seq_one_letter_code
_entity_poly.pdbx_strand_id
1 'polypeptide(L)'
;DKIDVVPNDFGTPLEVFEQVAQHERRVSKMIDELVDVASAEKDKATQDFLWGFVREQVEEEATADGIVDMIKKAGDAGIFFVDSKLGERR
;
A
#
# COMPACT_ATOMS: atom_id res chain seq x y z
N ASP A 1 18.87 7.65 -21.28
CA ASP A 1 18.29 7.50 -21.14
C ASP A 1 17.81 6.76 -20.57
N LYS A 2 17.64 6.30 -20.26
CA LYS A 2 17.33 5.62 -19.56
C LYS A 2 16.30 5.70 -18.80
N ILE A 3 16.08 6.33 -18.39
CA ILE A 3 15.11 6.60 -17.57
C ILE A 3 13.78 6.45 -18.02
N ASP A 4 13.55 6.79 -19.15
CA ASP A 4 12.30 6.74 -19.75
C ASP A 4 11.77 5.39 -19.89
N VAL A 5 12.57 4.43 -19.83
CA VAL A 5 12.14 3.09 -19.97
C VAL A 5 11.33 2.64 -18.81
N VAL A 6 11.69 3.10 -17.68
CA VAL A 6 11.07 2.63 -16.46
C VAL A 6 9.58 2.84 -16.40
N PRO A 7 9.02 3.96 -16.72
CA PRO A 7 7.59 4.14 -16.61
C PRO A 7 6.80 3.17 -17.43
N ASN A 8 7.33 2.79 -18.55
CA ASN A 8 6.60 1.86 -19.39
C ASN A 8 6.54 0.48 -18.82
N ASP A 9 7.52 0.13 -18.00
CA ASP A 9 7.57 -1.19 -17.41
C ASP A 9 6.56 -1.39 -16.32
N PHE A 10 6.07 -0.31 -15.74
CA PHE A 10 5.14 -0.42 -14.64
C PHE A 10 3.69 -0.41 -15.05
N GLY A 11 3.40 0.02 -16.26
CA GLY A 11 2.03 0.02 -16.73
C GLY A 11 1.28 1.26 -16.36
N THR A 12 -0.02 1.12 -16.18
CA THR A 12 -0.88 2.25 -15.88
C THR A 12 -0.81 2.60 -14.41
N PRO A 13 -1.26 3.79 -14.04
CA PRO A 13 -1.32 4.14 -12.61
C PRO A 13 -2.12 3.12 -11.80
N LEU A 14 -3.21 2.62 -12.37
CA LEU A 14 -4.00 1.62 -11.67
C LEU A 14 -3.17 0.36 -11.41
N GLU A 15 -2.46 -0.10 -12.42
CA GLU A 15 -1.65 -1.31 -12.27
C GLU A 15 -0.55 -1.11 -11.25
N VAL A 16 0.06 0.06 -11.24
CA VAL A 16 1.11 0.35 -10.27
C VAL A 16 0.56 0.30 -8.85
N PHE A 17 -0.57 0.95 -8.62
CA PHE A 17 -1.12 1.00 -7.27
C PHE A 17 -1.73 -0.33 -6.85
N GLU A 18 -2.19 -1.14 -7.79
CA GLU A 18 -2.61 -2.49 -7.45
C GLU A 18 -1.42 -3.33 -6.99
N GLN A 19 -0.26 -3.13 -7.61
CA GLN A 19 0.94 -3.81 -7.18
C GLN A 19 1.38 -3.34 -5.79
N VAL A 20 1.26 -2.05 -5.54
CA VAL A 20 1.57 -1.50 -4.22
C VAL A 20 0.67 -2.14 -3.17
N ALA A 21 -0.63 -2.21 -3.45
CA ALA A 21 -1.59 -2.79 -2.51
C ALA A 21 -1.27 -4.26 -2.23
N GLN A 22 -0.90 -5.01 -3.27
CA GLN A 22 -0.51 -6.41 -3.08
C GLN A 22 0.76 -6.53 -2.25
N HIS A 23 1.71 -5.63 -2.48
CA HIS A 23 2.94 -5.64 -1.72
C HIS A 23 2.66 -5.37 -0.24
N GLU A 24 1.77 -4.41 0.04
CA GLU A 24 1.41 -4.12 1.42
C GLU A 24 0.77 -5.33 2.10
N ARG A 25 -0.06 -6.06 1.38
CA ARG A 25 -0.67 -7.26 1.94
C ARG A 25 0.36 -8.34 2.23
N ARG A 26 1.38 -8.46 1.39
CA ARG A 26 2.45 -9.42 1.66
C ARG A 26 3.25 -9.03 2.89
N VAL A 27 3.52 -7.73 3.05
CA VAL A 27 4.22 -7.25 4.24
C VAL A 27 3.40 -7.52 5.48
N SER A 28 2.09 -7.27 5.41
CA SER A 28 1.19 -7.54 6.54
C SER A 28 1.24 -9.00 6.93
N LYS A 29 1.22 -9.88 5.95
CA LYS A 29 1.27 -11.31 6.20
C LYS A 29 2.57 -11.71 6.87
N MET A 30 3.68 -11.15 6.42
CA MET A 30 4.96 -11.40 7.03
C MET A 30 4.99 -10.97 8.49
N ILE A 31 4.44 -9.80 8.76
CA ILE A 31 4.39 -9.29 10.13
C ILE A 31 3.53 -10.18 10.99
N ASP A 32 2.39 -10.63 10.48
CA ASP A 32 1.51 -11.53 11.22
C ASP A 32 2.23 -12.83 11.56
N GLU A 33 3.01 -13.36 10.63
CA GLU A 33 3.75 -14.58 10.88
C GLU A 33 4.80 -14.38 11.97
N LEU A 34 5.43 -13.20 11.97
CA LEU A 34 6.40 -12.89 13.01
C LEU A 34 5.74 -12.77 14.38
N VAL A 35 4.54 -12.19 14.42
CA VAL A 35 3.77 -12.12 15.66
C VAL A 35 3.48 -13.52 16.17
N ASP A 36 3.10 -14.43 15.27
CA ASP A 36 2.82 -15.81 15.66
C ASP A 36 4.05 -16.49 16.25
N VAL A 37 5.22 -16.25 15.64
CA VAL A 37 6.45 -16.82 16.15
C VAL A 37 6.75 -16.26 17.53
N ALA A 38 6.63 -14.95 17.71
CA ALA A 38 6.89 -14.32 18.99
C ALA A 38 5.93 -14.84 20.06
N SER A 39 4.68 -15.08 19.65
CA SER A 39 3.67 -15.63 20.56
C SER A 39 4.03 -17.04 20.98
N ALA A 40 4.47 -17.86 20.04
CA ALA A 40 4.85 -19.24 20.33
C ALA A 40 6.05 -19.29 21.26
N GLU A 41 6.95 -18.31 21.13
CA GLU A 41 8.12 -18.23 22.00
C GLU A 41 7.81 -17.52 23.32
N LYS A 42 6.61 -17.03 23.47
CA LYS A 42 6.17 -16.28 24.65
C LYS A 42 7.02 -15.03 24.87
N ASP A 43 7.45 -14.46 23.78
CA ASP A 43 8.27 -13.25 23.79
C ASP A 43 7.37 -12.03 23.70
N LYS A 44 6.92 -11.56 24.86
CA LYS A 44 5.94 -10.49 24.92
C LYS A 44 6.50 -9.15 24.46
N ALA A 45 7.78 -8.94 24.71
CA ALA A 45 8.40 -7.68 24.30
C ALA A 45 8.43 -7.57 22.78
N THR A 46 8.79 -8.67 22.12
CA THR A 46 8.79 -8.69 20.65
C THR A 46 7.37 -8.57 20.12
N GLN A 47 6.40 -9.23 20.76
CA GLN A 47 5.02 -9.09 20.35
C GLN A 47 4.58 -7.64 20.41
N ASP A 48 4.88 -6.97 21.51
CA ASP A 48 4.47 -5.58 21.67
C ASP A 48 5.12 -4.69 20.59
N PHE A 49 6.38 -4.92 20.32
CA PHE A 49 7.09 -4.18 19.28
C PHE A 49 6.43 -4.40 17.92
N LEU A 50 6.10 -5.64 17.61
CA LEU A 50 5.50 -5.98 16.32
C LEU A 50 4.09 -5.42 16.20
N TRP A 51 3.35 -5.31 17.30
CA TRP A 51 2.01 -4.74 17.23
C TRP A 51 2.00 -3.31 16.72
N GLY A 52 3.09 -2.58 16.94
CA GLY A 52 3.23 -1.25 16.34
C GLY A 52 3.21 -1.32 14.82
N PHE A 53 3.92 -2.30 14.27
CA PHE A 53 3.93 -2.49 12.83
C PHE A 53 2.59 -2.97 12.31
N VAL A 54 1.89 -3.82 13.08
CA VAL A 54 0.57 -4.28 12.68
C VAL A 54 -0.37 -3.08 12.52
N ARG A 55 -0.33 -2.18 13.48
CA ARG A 55 -1.21 -1.00 13.41
C ARG A 55 -0.87 -0.13 12.22
N GLU A 56 0.41 0.06 11.95
CA GLU A 56 0.82 0.87 10.80
C GLU A 56 0.41 0.20 9.50
N GLN A 57 0.50 -1.13 9.43
CA GLN A 57 0.13 -1.83 8.21
C GLN A 57 -1.34 -1.73 7.89
N VAL A 58 -2.18 -1.69 8.91
CA VAL A 58 -3.60 -1.49 8.67
C VAL A 58 -3.83 -0.18 7.91
N GLU A 59 -3.13 0.87 8.32
CA GLU A 59 -3.25 2.17 7.65
C GLU A 59 -2.62 2.15 6.28
N GLU A 60 -1.49 1.48 6.13
CA GLU A 60 -0.81 1.41 4.83
C GLU A 60 -1.68 0.68 3.81
N GLU A 61 -2.30 -0.42 4.22
CA GLU A 61 -3.19 -1.14 3.32
C GLU A 61 -4.41 -0.31 2.98
N ALA A 62 -4.98 0.36 3.97
CA ALA A 62 -6.15 1.19 3.74
C ALA A 62 -5.83 2.32 2.76
N THR A 63 -4.66 2.92 2.92
CA THR A 63 -4.25 4.00 2.02
C THR A 63 -4.08 3.49 0.60
N ALA A 64 -3.39 2.37 0.43
CA ALA A 64 -3.16 1.83 -0.90
C ALA A 64 -4.47 1.41 -1.56
N ASP A 65 -5.34 0.74 -0.80
CA ASP A 65 -6.63 0.31 -1.33
C ASP A 65 -7.51 1.50 -1.67
N GLY A 66 -7.43 2.56 -0.88
CA GLY A 66 -8.20 3.77 -1.13
C GLY A 66 -7.79 4.43 -2.45
N ILE A 67 -6.49 4.44 -2.72
CA ILE A 67 -6.01 5.02 -3.98
C ILE A 67 -6.46 4.17 -5.15
N VAL A 68 -6.36 2.85 -5.04
CA VAL A 68 -6.82 1.95 -6.09
C VAL A 68 -8.30 2.18 -6.37
N ASP A 69 -9.08 2.26 -5.31
CA ASP A 69 -10.52 2.45 -5.43
C ASP A 69 -10.85 3.77 -6.10
N MET A 70 -10.13 4.82 -5.72
CA MET A 70 -10.33 6.13 -6.30
C MET A 70 -10.05 6.12 -7.81
N ILE A 71 -8.96 5.49 -8.21
CA ILE A 71 -8.58 5.42 -9.60
C ILE A 71 -9.62 4.62 -10.39
N LYS A 72 -10.09 3.50 -9.83
CA LYS A 72 -11.09 2.69 -10.51
C LYS A 72 -12.39 3.44 -10.71
N LYS A 73 -12.85 4.13 -9.69
CA LYS A 73 -14.11 4.86 -9.79
C LYS A 73 -14.03 5.97 -10.78
N ALA A 74 -12.86 6.54 -10.89
CA ALA A 74 -12.69 7.67 -11.74
C ALA A 74 -12.54 7.28 -13.21
N GLY A 75 -11.94 6.16 -13.47
CA GLY A 75 -11.64 5.78 -14.84
C GLY A 75 -10.73 6.81 -15.48
N ASP A 76 -10.75 6.86 -16.78
CA ASP A 76 -9.89 7.80 -17.50
C ASP A 76 -10.25 9.26 -17.24
N ALA A 77 -11.51 9.55 -17.20
CA ALA A 77 -11.95 10.91 -16.91
C ALA A 77 -11.67 11.27 -15.50
N GLY A 78 -11.66 10.27 -14.65
CA GLY A 78 -11.45 10.50 -13.26
C GLY A 78 -10.03 10.77 -12.87
N ILE A 79 -9.08 10.30 -13.65
CA ILE A 79 -7.70 10.63 -13.35
C ILE A 79 -7.52 12.13 -13.38
N PHE A 80 -8.14 12.77 -14.35
CA PHE A 80 -8.12 14.21 -14.43
C PHE A 80 -8.80 14.84 -13.21
N PHE A 81 -9.89 14.26 -12.78
CA PHE A 81 -10.62 14.74 -11.62
C PHE A 81 -9.77 14.64 -10.36
N VAL A 82 -9.05 13.54 -10.19
CA VAL A 82 -8.18 13.35 -9.06
C VAL A 82 -7.09 14.41 -9.04
N ASP A 83 -6.51 14.67 -10.19
CA ASP A 83 -5.48 15.69 -10.31
C ASP A 83 -6.01 17.05 -9.90
N SER A 84 -7.22 17.36 -10.32
CA SER A 84 -7.86 18.61 -9.96
C SER A 84 -7.99 18.75 -8.45
N LYS A 85 -8.43 17.69 -7.80
CA LYS A 85 -8.60 17.72 -6.37
C LYS A 85 -7.26 17.86 -5.63
N LEU A 86 -6.25 17.19 -6.12
CA LEU A 86 -4.94 17.32 -5.51
C LEU A 86 -4.42 18.74 -5.67
N GLY A 87 -4.69 19.36 -6.81
CA GLY A 87 -4.31 20.72 -7.04
C GLY A 87 -5.00 21.68 -6.09
N GLU A 88 -6.27 21.41 -5.78
CA GLU A 88 -7.02 22.26 -4.88
C GLU A 88 -6.48 22.24 -3.46
N ARG A 89 -5.80 21.21 -3.09
CA ARG A 89 -5.31 21.08 -1.73
C ARG A 89 -4.04 21.84 -1.46
N ARG A 90 -3.46 22.41 -2.48
CA ARG A 90 -2.23 23.16 -2.31
C ARG A 90 -2.45 24.59 -1.85
#